data_feeb812ea3ba698164d85b718a96f9c4
#
_entry.id   feeb812ea3ba698164d85b718a96f9c4
#
_cell.length_a   1.000
_cell.length_b   1.000
_cell.length_c   1.000
_cell.angle_alpha   90.00
_cell.angle_beta   90.00
_cell.angle_gamma   90.00
#
_symmetry.space_group_name_H-M   'P 1'
#
loop_
_entity.id
_entity.type
_entity.pdbx_description
1 polymer ?
#
loop_
_entity_poly.entity_id
_entity_poly.type
_entity_poly.pdbx_seq_one_letter_code
_entity_poly.pdbx_strand_id
1 'polypeptide(L)'
;DPKDRGLGEELLVLAVGSLLVESIQGDSLSVSMALQLGLVFIQMAQQARHVSAPLRLAASAIYGLLGADELAVEEFAALDIKGVLHDSLTGHWLIPMLAAACPNEASYAKWFKGIDNLHTVQAQEARDALFTVYEEQTYSKVPEFVDFIQCLDRSNTLYVYRSEAGIARCRDACLSGGEIQRVQAPRDGQDGHDGRVPSDVLAEGILHNDDLTVR
;
A
#
# COMPACT_ATOMS: atom_id res chain seq x y z
N ASP A 1 12.20 24.07 -15.02
CA ASP A 1 11.02 24.06 -14.14
C ASP A 1 11.22 22.99 -13.06
N PRO A 2 11.00 23.29 -11.74
CA PRO A 2 11.10 22.29 -10.68
C PRO A 2 10.12 21.12 -10.82
N LYS A 3 9.12 21.26 -11.69
CA LYS A 3 8.12 20.24 -12.00
C LYS A 3 8.48 19.36 -13.20
N ASP A 4 9.47 19.76 -13.98
CA ASP A 4 9.91 18.95 -15.12
C ASP A 4 10.70 17.73 -14.62
N ARG A 5 10.45 16.56 -15.23
CA ARG A 5 11.23 15.37 -14.95
C ARG A 5 12.69 15.62 -15.24
N GLY A 6 13.54 15.55 -14.21
CA GLY A 6 14.98 15.67 -14.37
C GLY A 6 15.58 14.33 -14.78
N LEU A 7 16.41 14.34 -15.82
CA LEU A 7 17.12 13.13 -16.30
C LEU A 7 18.10 12.52 -15.28
N GLY A 8 18.37 13.21 -14.16
CA GLY A 8 19.31 12.73 -13.14
C GLY A 8 18.68 11.98 -11.97
N GLU A 9 17.37 12.09 -11.76
CA GLU A 9 16.68 11.53 -10.59
C GLU A 9 16.72 10.00 -10.61
N GLU A 10 16.39 9.40 -11.74
CA GLU A 10 16.40 7.95 -11.93
C GLU A 10 17.83 7.38 -11.81
N LEU A 11 18.82 8.09 -12.32
CA LEU A 11 20.23 7.71 -12.20
C LEU A 11 20.69 7.74 -10.75
N LEU A 12 20.25 8.74 -9.97
CA LEU A 12 20.56 8.78 -8.54
C LEU A 12 19.94 7.63 -7.78
N VAL A 13 18.68 7.32 -8.06
CA VAL A 13 17.99 6.16 -7.43
C VAL A 13 18.71 4.85 -7.78
N LEU A 14 19.12 4.68 -9.04
CA LEU A 14 19.91 3.53 -9.48
C LEU A 14 21.29 3.48 -8.79
N ALA A 15 21.97 4.62 -8.65
CA ALA A 15 23.26 4.68 -7.97
C ALA A 15 23.14 4.30 -6.48
N VAL A 16 22.10 4.78 -5.80
CA VAL A 16 21.82 4.40 -4.41
C VAL A 16 21.48 2.92 -4.32
N GLY A 17 20.67 2.39 -5.25
CA GLY A 17 20.35 0.96 -5.33
C GLY A 17 21.62 0.11 -5.53
N SER A 18 22.52 0.53 -6.41
CA SER A 18 23.82 -0.13 -6.64
C SER A 18 24.69 -0.13 -5.39
N LEU A 19 24.74 1.00 -4.67
CA LEU A 19 25.45 1.12 -3.40
C LEU A 19 24.92 0.13 -2.34
N LEU A 20 23.61 -0.04 -2.27
CA LEU A 20 22.97 -1.00 -1.35
C LEU A 20 23.30 -2.44 -1.75
N VAL A 21 23.20 -2.78 -3.02
CA VAL A 21 23.54 -4.13 -3.51
C VAL A 21 25.01 -4.46 -3.21
N GLU A 22 25.92 -3.52 -3.46
CA GLU A 22 27.35 -3.68 -3.17
C GLU A 22 27.59 -3.89 -1.67
N SER A 23 26.86 -3.16 -0.81
CA SER A 23 27.00 -3.31 0.65
C SER A 23 26.48 -4.66 1.18
N ILE A 24 25.55 -5.30 0.46
CA ILE A 24 25.02 -6.62 0.82
C ILE A 24 26.01 -7.72 0.37
N GLN A 25 26.67 -7.53 -0.75
CA GLN A 25 27.58 -8.53 -1.36
C GLN A 25 29.03 -8.36 -0.95
N GLY A 26 29.43 -7.19 -0.50
CA GLY A 26 30.82 -6.82 -0.18
C GLY A 26 31.07 -6.63 1.31
N ASP A 27 32.33 -6.75 1.71
CA ASP A 27 32.75 -6.55 3.10
C ASP A 27 33.18 -5.10 3.41
N SER A 28 33.09 -4.19 2.44
CA SER A 28 33.71 -2.86 2.55
C SER A 28 32.83 -1.81 3.25
N LEU A 29 31.52 -1.95 3.19
CA LEU A 29 30.58 -0.99 3.75
C LEU A 29 29.42 -1.73 4.43
N SER A 30 29.08 -1.36 5.68
CA SER A 30 27.92 -1.93 6.33
C SER A 30 26.62 -1.46 5.65
N VAL A 31 25.61 -2.33 5.59
CA VAL A 31 24.30 -2.02 4.99
C VAL A 31 23.67 -0.78 5.63
N SER A 32 23.79 -0.65 6.97
CA SER A 32 23.29 0.55 7.68
C SER A 32 23.97 1.83 7.21
N MET A 33 25.27 1.80 6.98
CA MET A 33 26.03 2.95 6.50
C MET A 33 25.69 3.29 5.04
N ALA A 34 25.47 2.26 4.21
CA ALA A 34 25.02 2.46 2.82
C ALA A 34 23.63 3.08 2.76
N LEU A 35 22.69 2.65 3.63
CA LEU A 35 21.35 3.24 3.76
C LEU A 35 21.42 4.71 4.17
N GLN A 36 22.26 5.04 5.18
CA GLN A 36 22.42 6.42 5.64
C GLN A 36 23.03 7.32 4.55
N LEU A 37 24.07 6.86 3.85
CA LEU A 37 24.66 7.60 2.74
C LEU A 37 23.67 7.78 1.59
N GLY A 38 22.94 6.72 1.22
CA GLY A 38 21.89 6.78 0.20
C GLY A 38 20.82 7.81 0.56
N LEU A 39 20.41 7.85 1.83
CA LEU A 39 19.44 8.83 2.31
C LEU A 39 19.96 10.26 2.20
N VAL A 40 21.21 10.52 2.58
CA VAL A 40 21.84 11.84 2.45
C VAL A 40 21.83 12.30 1.00
N PHE A 41 22.20 11.44 0.04
CA PHE A 41 22.19 11.79 -1.38
C PHE A 41 20.77 12.10 -1.88
N ILE A 42 19.77 11.29 -1.47
CA ILE A 42 18.39 11.52 -1.86
C ILE A 42 17.86 12.83 -1.25
N GLN A 43 18.13 13.11 0.01
CA GLN A 43 17.72 14.37 0.66
C GLN A 43 18.36 15.60 0.00
N MET A 44 19.64 15.54 -0.36
CA MET A 44 20.29 16.62 -1.11
C MET A 44 19.61 16.85 -2.47
N ALA A 45 19.22 15.78 -3.16
CA ALA A 45 18.49 15.89 -4.42
C ALA A 45 17.07 16.43 -4.22
N GLN A 46 16.40 16.05 -3.15
CA GLN A 46 15.06 16.57 -2.79
C GLN A 46 15.08 18.07 -2.48
N GLN A 47 16.17 18.62 -1.95
CA GLN A 47 16.30 20.07 -1.78
C GLN A 47 16.23 20.84 -3.10
N ALA A 48 16.77 20.25 -4.17
CA ALA A 48 16.69 20.82 -5.51
C ALA A 48 15.39 20.45 -6.24
N ARG A 49 14.80 19.28 -5.89
CA ARG A 49 13.67 18.66 -6.59
C ARG A 49 12.65 18.06 -5.62
N HIS A 50 12.01 18.92 -4.83
CA HIS A 50 11.07 18.54 -3.77
C HIS A 50 9.78 17.85 -4.23
N VAL A 51 9.46 17.88 -5.54
CA VAL A 51 8.23 17.26 -6.10
C VAL A 51 8.53 15.91 -6.78
N SER A 52 9.78 15.43 -6.75
CA SER A 52 10.16 14.18 -7.43
C SER A 52 9.58 12.93 -6.75
N ALA A 53 8.68 12.23 -7.42
CA ALA A 53 8.09 10.99 -6.92
C ALA A 53 9.12 9.85 -6.75
N PRO A 54 10.06 9.61 -7.70
CA PRO A 54 11.10 8.59 -7.52
C PRO A 54 11.97 8.81 -6.28
N LEU A 55 12.34 10.07 -6.00
CA LEU A 55 13.16 10.39 -4.83
C LEU A 55 12.39 10.20 -3.53
N ARG A 56 11.10 10.57 -3.48
CA ARG A 56 10.24 10.35 -2.31
C ARG A 56 10.01 8.88 -2.03
N LEU A 57 9.72 8.07 -3.06
CA LEU A 57 9.58 6.62 -2.90
C LEU A 57 10.89 5.99 -2.40
N ALA A 58 12.02 6.39 -2.94
CA ALA A 58 13.32 5.90 -2.49
C ALA A 58 13.63 6.31 -1.04
N ALA A 59 13.33 7.56 -0.66
CA ALA A 59 13.44 8.03 0.73
C ALA A 59 12.55 7.22 1.67
N SER A 60 11.27 7.05 1.31
CA SER A 60 10.32 6.25 2.07
C SER A 60 10.83 4.82 2.30
N ALA A 61 11.36 4.15 1.26
CA ALA A 61 11.93 2.82 1.39
C ALA A 61 13.13 2.78 2.34
N ILE A 62 14.05 3.73 2.21
CA ILE A 62 15.23 3.76 3.08
C ILE A 62 14.85 4.04 4.53
N TYR A 63 13.92 4.95 4.78
CA TYR A 63 13.41 5.20 6.13
C TYR A 63 12.76 3.94 6.72
N GLY A 64 11.95 3.20 5.95
CA GLY A 64 11.37 1.94 6.41
C GLY A 64 12.44 0.89 6.74
N LEU A 65 13.48 0.74 5.90
CA LEU A 65 14.60 -0.17 6.17
C LEU A 65 15.45 0.25 7.38
N LEU A 66 15.48 1.53 7.72
CA LEU A 66 16.14 2.05 8.91
C LEU A 66 15.25 1.96 10.17
N GLY A 67 13.98 1.55 10.05
CA GLY A 67 13.03 1.51 11.15
C GLY A 67 12.46 2.88 11.55
N ALA A 68 12.58 3.87 10.68
CA ALA A 68 12.04 5.22 10.85
C ALA A 68 10.65 5.34 10.19
N ASP A 69 9.69 4.53 10.64
CA ASP A 69 8.41 4.30 9.98
C ASP A 69 7.57 5.56 9.81
N GLU A 70 7.56 6.45 10.81
CA GLU A 70 6.85 7.74 10.72
C GLU A 70 7.37 8.59 9.55
N LEU A 71 8.69 8.67 9.38
CA LEU A 71 9.29 9.41 8.28
C LEU A 71 9.04 8.73 6.94
N ALA A 72 9.01 7.39 6.91
CA ALA A 72 8.66 6.64 5.71
C ALA A 72 7.23 6.96 5.24
N VAL A 73 6.29 7.02 6.18
CA VAL A 73 4.90 7.38 5.90
C VAL A 73 4.75 8.84 5.48
N GLU A 74 5.49 9.76 6.11
CA GLU A 74 5.49 11.18 5.73
C GLU A 74 5.97 11.39 4.30
N GLU A 75 7.07 10.74 3.90
CA GLU A 75 7.56 10.81 2.50
C GLU A 75 6.57 10.20 1.52
N PHE A 76 5.91 9.09 1.88
CA PHE A 76 4.88 8.48 1.06
C PHE A 76 3.64 9.40 0.93
N ALA A 77 3.18 9.99 2.02
CA ALA A 77 2.04 10.90 2.02
C ALA A 77 2.31 12.16 1.19
N ALA A 78 3.56 12.63 1.17
CA ALA A 78 3.98 13.78 0.39
C ALA A 78 3.97 13.56 -1.15
N LEU A 79 3.73 12.32 -1.61
CA LEU A 79 3.50 12.02 -3.03
C LEU A 79 2.14 12.55 -3.52
N ASP A 80 1.20 12.84 -2.61
CA ASP A 80 -0.18 13.29 -2.91
C ASP A 80 -0.88 12.43 -3.98
N ILE A 81 -0.65 11.12 -3.92
CA ILE A 81 -1.26 10.16 -4.83
C ILE A 81 -2.73 9.93 -4.48
N LYS A 82 -3.57 9.69 -5.50
CA LYS A 82 -5.03 9.61 -5.35
C LYS A 82 -5.60 8.41 -6.11
N GLY A 83 -6.80 8.01 -5.72
CA GLY A 83 -7.57 6.99 -6.42
C GLY A 83 -6.85 5.63 -6.48
N VAL A 84 -6.97 4.97 -7.61
CA VAL A 84 -6.43 3.61 -7.84
C VAL A 84 -4.91 3.54 -7.65
N LEU A 85 -4.18 4.61 -7.96
CA LEU A 85 -2.73 4.65 -7.76
C LEU A 85 -2.37 4.61 -6.27
N HIS A 86 -3.16 5.27 -5.43
CA HIS A 86 -2.97 5.19 -3.97
C HIS A 86 -3.20 3.76 -3.46
N ASP A 87 -4.25 3.08 -3.92
CA ASP A 87 -4.50 1.68 -3.59
C ASP A 87 -3.31 0.80 -3.98
N SER A 88 -2.90 0.86 -5.23
CA SER A 88 -1.82 0.03 -5.77
C SER A 88 -0.48 0.25 -5.07
N LEU A 89 -0.05 1.51 -4.90
CA LEU A 89 1.23 1.82 -4.27
C LEU A 89 1.22 1.51 -2.77
N THR A 90 0.10 1.73 -2.08
CA THR A 90 0.00 1.35 -0.67
C THR A 90 0.10 -0.16 -0.50
N GLY A 91 -0.60 -0.93 -1.33
CA GLY A 91 -0.58 -2.40 -1.24
C GLY A 91 0.76 -3.02 -1.59
N HIS A 92 1.41 -2.52 -2.65
CA HIS A 92 2.66 -3.12 -3.14
C HIS A 92 3.93 -2.55 -2.48
N TRP A 93 3.86 -1.38 -1.90
CA TRP A 93 5.03 -0.68 -1.37
C TRP A 93 4.96 -0.44 0.13
N LEU A 94 3.96 0.32 0.58
CA LEU A 94 3.90 0.81 1.95
C LEU A 94 3.56 -0.28 2.96
N ILE A 95 2.52 -1.09 2.72
CA ILE A 95 2.10 -2.12 3.66
C ILE A 95 3.18 -3.17 3.89
N PRO A 96 3.81 -3.78 2.86
CA PRO A 96 4.87 -4.77 3.08
C PRO A 96 6.07 -4.21 3.85
N MET A 97 6.43 -2.96 3.59
CA MET A 97 7.53 -2.29 4.27
C MET A 97 7.23 -2.08 5.76
N LEU A 98 6.05 -1.58 6.08
CA LEU A 98 5.66 -1.29 7.47
C LEU A 98 5.26 -2.55 8.26
N ALA A 99 4.76 -3.59 7.61
CA ALA A 99 4.46 -4.87 8.26
C ALA A 99 5.72 -5.48 8.91
N ALA A 100 6.88 -5.30 8.29
CA ALA A 100 8.16 -5.75 8.84
C ALA A 100 8.55 -5.04 10.15
N ALA A 101 8.10 -3.80 10.34
CA ALA A 101 8.31 -3.02 11.56
C ALA A 101 7.42 -3.45 12.74
N CYS A 102 6.45 -4.32 12.48
CA CYS A 102 5.49 -4.78 13.49
C CYS A 102 4.81 -3.64 14.27
N PRO A 103 4.19 -2.66 13.59
CA PRO A 103 3.57 -1.51 14.24
C PRO A 103 2.40 -1.93 15.13
N ASN A 104 2.10 -1.13 16.15
CA ASN A 104 0.91 -1.34 16.97
C ASN A 104 -0.39 -0.96 16.23
N GLU A 105 -1.55 -1.34 16.79
CA GLU A 105 -2.85 -1.04 16.16
C GLU A 105 -3.06 0.47 15.92
N ALA A 106 -2.66 1.31 16.88
CA ALA A 106 -2.82 2.76 16.78
C ALA A 106 -1.99 3.36 15.65
N SER A 107 -0.76 2.90 15.44
CA SER A 107 0.09 3.30 14.32
C SER A 107 -0.52 2.86 13.00
N TYR A 108 -1.00 1.62 12.91
CA TYR A 108 -1.70 1.14 11.71
C TYR A 108 -2.92 1.99 11.38
N ALA A 109 -3.78 2.26 12.35
CA ALA A 109 -4.96 3.08 12.16
C ALA A 109 -4.62 4.51 11.72
N LYS A 110 -3.54 5.09 12.25
CA LYS A 110 -3.05 6.42 11.88
C LYS A 110 -2.54 6.44 10.43
N TRP A 111 -1.67 5.49 10.08
CA TRP A 111 -0.98 5.49 8.78
C TRP A 111 -1.90 5.14 7.61
N PHE A 112 -2.87 4.26 7.83
CA PHE A 112 -3.75 3.74 6.78
C PHE A 112 -5.18 4.26 6.83
N LYS A 113 -5.45 5.28 7.65
CA LYS A 113 -6.79 5.91 7.77
C LYS A 113 -7.41 6.27 6.41
N GLY A 114 -6.57 6.62 5.42
CA GLY A 114 -7.02 6.98 4.08
C GLY A 114 -7.55 5.81 3.26
N ILE A 115 -7.15 4.56 3.54
CA ILE A 115 -7.51 3.40 2.71
C ILE A 115 -8.98 3.03 2.84
N ASP A 116 -9.50 2.88 4.05
CA ASP A 116 -10.92 2.58 4.25
C ASP A 116 -11.80 3.70 3.67
N ASN A 117 -11.41 4.96 3.87
CA ASN A 117 -12.10 6.10 3.26
C ASN A 117 -12.03 6.05 1.72
N LEU A 118 -10.85 5.76 1.16
CA LEU A 118 -10.68 5.65 -0.29
C LEU A 118 -11.68 4.67 -0.89
N HIS A 119 -11.71 3.45 -0.38
CA HIS A 119 -12.60 2.40 -0.89
C HIS A 119 -14.07 2.76 -0.73
N THR A 120 -14.47 3.30 0.43
CA THR A 120 -15.85 3.70 0.67
C THR A 120 -16.28 4.84 -0.26
N VAL A 121 -15.47 5.90 -0.36
CA VAL A 121 -15.78 7.07 -1.20
C VAL A 121 -15.77 6.71 -2.68
N GLN A 122 -14.73 5.99 -3.14
CA GLN A 122 -14.63 5.59 -4.55
C GLN A 122 -15.76 4.65 -4.99
N ALA A 123 -16.15 3.71 -4.12
CA ALA A 123 -17.29 2.84 -4.42
C ALA A 123 -18.59 3.64 -4.51
N GLN A 124 -18.79 4.64 -3.65
CA GLN A 124 -19.97 5.50 -3.70
C GLN A 124 -19.95 6.38 -4.95
N GLU A 125 -18.84 7.05 -5.24
CA GLU A 125 -18.68 7.88 -6.45
C GLU A 125 -18.92 7.07 -7.73
N ALA A 126 -18.44 5.82 -7.78
CA ALA A 126 -18.67 4.95 -8.94
C ALA A 126 -20.13 4.55 -9.08
N ARG A 127 -20.85 4.32 -7.99
CA ARG A 127 -22.31 4.07 -8.02
C ARG A 127 -23.08 5.31 -8.45
N ASP A 128 -22.72 6.48 -7.95
CA ASP A 128 -23.36 7.74 -8.34
C ASP A 128 -23.11 8.05 -9.81
N ALA A 129 -21.89 7.79 -10.31
CA ALA A 129 -21.55 7.93 -11.72
C ALA A 129 -22.38 6.99 -12.62
N LEU A 130 -22.74 5.79 -12.14
CA LEU A 130 -23.63 4.88 -12.85
C LEU A 130 -25.01 5.48 -13.14
N PHE A 131 -25.59 6.23 -12.20
CA PHE A 131 -26.85 6.94 -12.42
C PHE A 131 -26.70 8.00 -13.50
N THR A 132 -25.63 8.79 -13.47
CA THR A 132 -25.34 9.80 -14.50
C THR A 132 -25.21 9.17 -15.89
N VAL A 133 -24.50 8.05 -16.00
CA VAL A 133 -24.36 7.29 -17.26
C VAL A 133 -25.72 6.83 -17.80
N TYR A 134 -26.63 6.45 -16.91
CA TYR A 134 -28.00 6.06 -17.28
C TYR A 134 -28.82 7.25 -17.76
N GLU A 135 -28.75 8.40 -17.07
CA GLU A 135 -29.43 9.64 -17.46
C GLU A 135 -28.94 10.18 -18.80
N GLU A 136 -27.63 10.09 -19.04
CA GLU A 136 -26.99 10.52 -20.30
C GLU A 136 -27.13 9.49 -21.45
N GLN A 137 -27.77 8.35 -21.21
CA GLN A 137 -27.95 7.27 -22.18
C GLN A 137 -26.64 6.70 -22.77
N THR A 138 -25.54 6.83 -22.04
CA THR A 138 -24.21 6.31 -22.44
C THR A 138 -23.99 4.87 -21.97
N TYR A 139 -24.93 3.98 -22.27
CA TYR A 139 -24.99 2.61 -21.75
C TYR A 139 -23.74 1.75 -22.01
N SER A 140 -22.95 2.09 -23.02
CA SER A 140 -21.68 1.40 -23.28
C SER A 140 -20.66 1.50 -22.15
N LYS A 141 -20.81 2.50 -21.26
CA LYS A 141 -19.94 2.70 -20.09
C LYS A 141 -20.37 1.92 -18.85
N VAL A 142 -21.61 1.44 -18.82
CA VAL A 142 -22.14 0.71 -17.65
C VAL A 142 -21.28 -0.50 -17.26
N PRO A 143 -20.85 -1.38 -18.20
CA PRO A 143 -19.97 -2.50 -17.84
C PRO A 143 -18.66 -2.06 -17.21
N GLU A 144 -18.03 -0.99 -17.71
CA GLU A 144 -16.77 -0.47 -17.18
C GLU A 144 -16.90 -0.03 -15.71
N PHE A 145 -18.00 0.64 -15.36
CA PHE A 145 -18.28 1.05 -13.99
C PHE A 145 -18.59 -0.13 -13.07
N VAL A 146 -19.32 -1.11 -13.56
CA VAL A 146 -19.63 -2.34 -12.80
C VAL A 146 -18.34 -3.12 -12.52
N ASP A 147 -17.49 -3.29 -13.53
CA ASP A 147 -16.20 -3.95 -13.37
C ASP A 147 -15.29 -3.19 -12.39
N PHE A 148 -15.28 -1.85 -12.47
CA PHE A 148 -14.52 -1.01 -11.54
C PHE A 148 -14.98 -1.18 -10.10
N ILE A 149 -16.30 -1.17 -9.84
CA ILE A 149 -16.86 -1.41 -8.50
C ILE A 149 -16.44 -2.80 -7.99
N GLN A 150 -16.54 -3.83 -8.85
CA GLN A 150 -16.11 -5.18 -8.48
C GLN A 150 -14.61 -5.27 -8.17
N CYS A 151 -13.77 -4.54 -8.91
CA CYS A 151 -12.34 -4.46 -8.63
C CYS A 151 -12.05 -3.79 -7.29
N LEU A 152 -12.78 -2.72 -6.94
CA LEU A 152 -12.66 -2.07 -5.63
C LEU A 152 -13.07 -3.02 -4.49
N ASP A 153 -14.18 -3.73 -4.64
CA ASP A 153 -14.67 -4.67 -3.62
C ASP A 153 -13.71 -5.85 -3.41
N ARG A 154 -12.93 -6.21 -4.44
CA ARG A 154 -11.93 -7.29 -4.40
C ARG A 154 -10.50 -6.79 -4.25
N SER A 155 -10.30 -5.56 -3.79
CA SER A 155 -8.95 -5.01 -3.64
C SER A 155 -8.10 -5.84 -2.68
N ASN A 156 -6.98 -6.36 -3.18
CA ASN A 156 -5.99 -7.06 -2.37
C ASN A 156 -5.39 -6.15 -1.30
N THR A 157 -5.20 -4.88 -1.61
CA THR A 157 -4.66 -3.88 -0.67
C THR A 157 -5.54 -3.73 0.55
N LEU A 158 -6.85 -3.58 0.34
CA LEU A 158 -7.82 -3.48 1.43
C LEU A 158 -7.84 -4.75 2.28
N TYR A 159 -7.78 -5.92 1.64
CA TYR A 159 -7.73 -7.19 2.34
C TYR A 159 -6.46 -7.34 3.19
N VAL A 160 -5.29 -7.07 2.61
CA VAL A 160 -4.00 -7.15 3.32
C VAL A 160 -3.96 -6.15 4.47
N TYR A 161 -4.37 -4.90 4.24
CA TYR A 161 -4.47 -3.88 5.28
C TYR A 161 -5.32 -4.34 6.47
N ARG A 162 -6.54 -4.85 6.21
CA ARG A 162 -7.44 -5.34 7.26
C ARG A 162 -6.85 -6.53 8.01
N SER A 163 -6.17 -7.43 7.31
CA SER A 163 -5.50 -8.58 7.91
C SER A 163 -4.36 -8.15 8.83
N GLU A 164 -3.48 -7.27 8.37
CA GLU A 164 -2.36 -6.75 9.15
C GLU A 164 -2.83 -5.93 10.36
N ALA A 165 -3.85 -5.10 10.20
CA ALA A 165 -4.47 -4.37 11.31
C ALA A 165 -5.08 -5.33 12.35
N GLY A 166 -5.69 -6.43 11.90
CA GLY A 166 -6.18 -7.49 12.77
C GLY A 166 -5.06 -8.19 13.54
N ILE A 167 -3.95 -8.49 12.89
CA ILE A 167 -2.74 -9.08 13.51
C ILE A 167 -2.17 -8.12 14.55
N ALA A 168 -2.05 -6.83 14.23
CA ALA A 168 -1.56 -5.81 15.16
C ALA A 168 -2.45 -5.73 16.41
N ARG A 169 -3.77 -5.74 16.24
CA ARG A 169 -4.75 -5.76 17.35
C ARG A 169 -4.60 -7.00 18.23
N CYS A 170 -4.49 -8.17 17.63
CA CYS A 170 -4.31 -9.42 18.39
C CYS A 170 -2.99 -9.40 19.18
N ARG A 171 -1.92 -8.90 18.58
CA ARG A 171 -0.62 -8.76 19.24
C ARG A 171 -0.69 -7.80 20.43
N ASP A 172 -1.29 -6.63 20.25
CA ASP A 172 -1.43 -5.63 21.31
C ASP A 172 -2.30 -6.16 22.47
N ALA A 173 -3.36 -6.90 22.18
CA ALA A 173 -4.17 -7.58 23.18
C ALA A 173 -3.37 -8.63 23.96
N CYS A 174 -2.55 -9.43 23.28
CA CYS A 174 -1.67 -10.40 23.94
C CYS A 174 -0.64 -9.73 24.86
N LEU A 175 -0.03 -8.62 24.40
CA LEU A 175 0.98 -7.89 25.16
C LEU A 175 0.39 -7.16 26.39
N SER A 176 -0.87 -6.71 26.30
CA SER A 176 -1.59 -6.04 27.39
C SER A 176 -2.22 -7.00 28.39
N GLY A 177 -2.13 -8.31 28.20
CA GLY A 177 -2.78 -9.33 29.02
C GLY A 177 -4.31 -9.35 28.87
N GLY A 178 -4.83 -8.72 27.83
CA GLY A 178 -6.24 -8.68 27.51
C GLY A 178 -6.76 -9.99 26.90
N GLU A 179 -8.01 -10.29 27.13
CA GLU A 179 -8.70 -11.39 26.46
C GLU A 179 -8.84 -11.06 24.97
N ILE A 180 -8.40 -11.95 24.10
CA ILE A 180 -8.55 -11.76 22.65
C ILE A 180 -10.03 -11.83 22.31
N GLN A 181 -10.67 -10.67 22.14
CA GLN A 181 -12.00 -10.64 21.55
C GLN A 181 -11.88 -11.18 20.12
N ARG A 182 -12.67 -12.21 19.79
CA ARG A 182 -12.75 -12.71 18.41
C ARG A 182 -12.98 -11.53 17.48
N VAL A 183 -12.03 -11.30 16.58
CA VAL A 183 -12.18 -10.33 15.50
C VAL A 183 -13.40 -10.78 14.70
N GLN A 184 -14.52 -10.11 14.92
CA GLN A 184 -15.66 -10.29 14.03
C GLN A 184 -15.24 -9.69 12.70
N ALA A 185 -15.20 -10.52 11.66
CA ALA A 185 -15.09 -10.01 10.28
C ALA A 185 -16.11 -8.87 10.13
N PRO A 186 -15.72 -7.75 9.49
CA PRO A 186 -16.68 -6.68 9.24
C PRO A 186 -17.92 -7.30 8.61
N ARG A 187 -19.05 -7.14 9.28
CA ARG A 187 -20.34 -7.52 8.70
C ARG A 187 -20.57 -6.52 7.58
N ASP A 188 -20.33 -6.96 6.37
CA ASP A 188 -20.80 -6.27 5.17
C ASP A 188 -22.27 -5.95 5.39
N GLY A 189 -22.66 -4.72 5.02
CA GLY A 189 -23.96 -4.14 5.33
C GLY A 189 -25.10 -5.13 5.13
N GLN A 190 -26.04 -5.09 6.05
CA GLN A 190 -27.29 -5.81 6.01
C GLN A 190 -28.08 -5.41 4.75
N ASP A 191 -27.79 -6.08 3.64
CA ASP A 191 -28.74 -6.26 2.57
C ASP A 191 -28.87 -7.77 2.36
N GLY A 192 -30.06 -8.28 2.65
CA GLY A 192 -30.43 -9.67 2.84
C GLY A 192 -30.20 -10.61 1.66
N HIS A 193 -28.96 -10.87 1.35
CA HIS A 193 -28.53 -12.04 0.63
C HIS A 193 -27.70 -12.90 1.58
N ASP A 194 -28.21 -14.08 1.91
CA ASP A 194 -27.58 -15.15 2.65
C ASP A 194 -26.35 -15.66 1.88
N GLY A 195 -25.30 -14.81 1.83
CA GLY A 195 -24.03 -15.07 1.20
C GLY A 195 -23.12 -15.86 2.12
N ARG A 196 -23.51 -17.08 2.50
CA ARG A 196 -22.55 -18.08 2.91
C ARG A 196 -21.62 -18.33 1.73
N VAL A 197 -20.41 -17.76 1.79
CA VAL A 197 -19.32 -18.22 0.94
C VAL A 197 -19.12 -19.70 1.27
N PRO A 198 -19.38 -20.63 0.34
CA PRO A 198 -19.16 -22.03 0.61
C PRO A 198 -17.70 -22.22 1.03
N SER A 199 -17.49 -23.03 2.08
CA SER A 199 -16.16 -23.39 2.58
C SER A 199 -15.22 -23.92 1.50
N ASP A 200 -15.77 -24.38 0.41
CA ASP A 200 -15.09 -24.96 -0.75
C ASP A 200 -14.35 -23.92 -1.60
N VAL A 201 -14.84 -22.67 -1.63
CA VAL A 201 -14.18 -21.58 -2.40
C VAL A 201 -12.89 -21.09 -1.71
N LEU A 202 -12.80 -21.20 -0.38
CA LEU A 202 -11.56 -20.89 0.36
C LEU A 202 -10.48 -21.96 0.16
N ALA A 203 -10.86 -23.20 -0.10
CA ALA A 203 -9.94 -24.28 -0.35
C ALA A 203 -9.35 -24.26 -1.79
N GLU A 204 -10.15 -23.86 -2.78
CA GLU A 204 -9.68 -23.80 -4.17
C GLU A 204 -8.81 -22.56 -4.46
N GLY A 205 -9.02 -21.44 -3.78
CA GLY A 205 -8.22 -20.21 -3.97
C GLY A 205 -6.78 -20.31 -3.46
N ILE A 206 -6.47 -21.27 -2.58
CA ILE A 206 -5.13 -21.44 -1.99
C ILE A 206 -4.29 -22.44 -2.78
N LEU A 207 -4.88 -23.28 -3.62
CA LEU A 207 -4.18 -24.38 -4.30
C LEU A 207 -3.76 -24.11 -5.76
N HIS A 208 -4.00 -22.90 -6.31
CA HIS A 208 -3.65 -22.58 -7.71
C HIS A 208 -2.46 -21.64 -7.87
N ASN A 209 -1.55 -21.60 -6.89
CA ASN A 209 -0.31 -20.81 -7.02
C ASN A 209 0.88 -21.62 -7.55
N ASP A 210 0.66 -22.84 -8.02
CA ASP A 210 1.73 -23.73 -8.52
C ASP A 210 2.05 -23.57 -10.02
N ASP A 211 1.35 -22.67 -10.73
CA ASP A 211 1.55 -22.46 -12.19
C ASP A 211 2.59 -21.38 -12.55
N LEU A 212 3.39 -20.91 -11.60
CA LEU A 212 4.55 -20.03 -11.88
C LEU A 212 5.85 -20.83 -12.04
N THR A 213 5.84 -21.96 -12.71
CA THR A 213 7.06 -22.53 -13.27
C THR A 213 7.35 -21.88 -14.61
N VAL A 214 8.23 -20.88 -14.54
CA VAL A 214 8.91 -20.28 -15.68
C VAL A 214 9.54 -21.35 -16.54
N ARG A 215 9.15 -21.42 -17.81
CA ARG A 215 9.94 -21.99 -18.88
C ARG A 215 10.72 -20.92 -19.59
#